data_c505629d6cb16a6c393760c0c3a532eb
#
_entry.id   c505629d6cb16a6c393760c0c3a532eb
#
_cell.length_a   1.000
_cell.length_b   1.000
_cell.length_c   1.000
_cell.angle_alpha   90.00
_cell.angle_beta   90.00
_cell.angle_gamma   90.00
#
_symmetry.space_group_name_H-M   'P 1'
#
loop_
_entity.id
_entity.type
_entity.pdbx_description
1 polymer ?
#
loop_
_entity_poly.entity_id
_entity_poly.type
_entity_poly.pdbx_seq_one_letter_code
_entity_poly.pdbx_strand_id
1 'polypeptide(L)'
;MTACAIEGGSAGAAATADPEAEPEPEEPGEPAGADAENNGEAGEEYAGTGEAEEAEASSTRTDARSDADDAPPPGRFTLTTDGSYAARLTAAPGPPGERAWYPERWTLDGPEPYAVPLPLDQPEEPDSEVAPLADGRVLIRRRVADRQMFSLLYPTGPGTGELLLGAVGCAEMTLLPPSPDGRCVYALAAGEDHASLWRVAGGAFGPEEVARIPGRCSGGVWLDRAGRMLALDRREPGGGPVKAVAVDLGRQGEVTPLLQIAPGSNDRLLLADADSGLLLLRSDAPGHDRLGWGVLGSCLPVRFPECLRLPDVAVTPFAVQPGQMLMPESCAVALRIDGAPGSWVGVWRPAGRQLHQFAAPLGWLPGAGYWSRDGVLRLPYANGATPCGVALLDAPEDAEPSSATGRTGGGEDGREPSAADTAPAVCKPVPLGQAPLHGAARPD
;
A
#
# COMPACT_ATOMS: atom_id res chain seq x y z
N MET A 1 -0.55 -45.76 37.08
CA MET A 1 -1.76 -46.59 37.07
C MET A 1 -2.59 -46.05 35.91
N THR A 2 -2.88 -46.70 34.82
CA THR A 2 -2.82 -48.07 34.36
C THR A 2 -2.82 -48.04 32.86
N ALA A 3 -1.92 -48.79 32.25
CA ALA A 3 -1.90 -49.10 30.81
C ALA A 3 -3.06 -50.01 30.41
N CYS A 4 -3.49 -49.97 29.16
CA CYS A 4 -3.96 -51.13 28.43
C CYS A 4 -3.70 -50.92 26.92
N ALA A 5 -2.80 -51.74 26.43
CA ALA A 5 -2.64 -52.11 25.03
C ALA A 5 -3.57 -53.28 24.72
N ILE A 6 -4.07 -53.42 23.49
CA ILE A 6 -4.40 -54.69 22.86
C ILE A 6 -4.08 -54.64 21.36
N GLU A 7 -3.31 -55.62 20.99
CA GLU A 7 -2.84 -56.08 19.68
C GLU A 7 -3.90 -56.76 18.80
N GLY A 8 -3.51 -56.95 17.57
CA GLY A 8 -3.85 -58.11 16.72
C GLY A 8 -4.67 -57.73 15.50
N GLY A 9 -4.27 -57.89 14.27
CA GLY A 9 -3.54 -58.93 13.60
C GLY A 9 -4.17 -59.26 12.29
N SER A 10 -3.39 -59.50 11.30
CA SER A 10 -3.37 -60.48 10.22
C SER A 10 -3.96 -60.11 8.85
N ALA A 11 -3.11 -59.88 7.88
CA ALA A 11 -2.67 -60.76 6.77
C ALA A 11 -3.73 -61.15 5.71
N GLY A 12 -3.37 -60.94 4.45
CA GLY A 12 -3.95 -61.60 3.27
C GLY A 12 -3.69 -60.76 2.00
N ALA A 13 -2.68 -61.06 1.37
CA ALA A 13 -2.39 -61.84 0.17
C ALA A 13 -2.36 -61.01 -1.16
N ALA A 14 -1.27 -61.17 -1.81
CA ALA A 14 -0.82 -60.68 -3.11
C ALA A 14 -1.67 -61.17 -4.29
N ALA A 15 -1.78 -60.35 -5.32
CA ALA A 15 -1.96 -60.81 -6.70
C ALA A 15 -1.12 -59.87 -7.63
N THR A 16 -0.11 -60.47 -8.17
CA THR A 16 0.69 -60.01 -9.30
C THR A 16 -0.12 -60.04 -10.59
N ALA A 17 0.03 -59.02 -11.42
CA ALA A 17 -0.14 -59.15 -12.87
C ALA A 17 0.80 -58.12 -13.54
N ASP A 18 1.66 -58.66 -14.40
CA ASP A 18 2.71 -58.09 -15.20
C ASP A 18 2.15 -57.53 -16.54
N PRO A 19 3.01 -56.90 -17.37
CA PRO A 19 2.67 -55.70 -18.11
C PRO A 19 2.42 -55.95 -19.61
N GLU A 20 1.71 -55.00 -20.26
CA GLU A 20 1.72 -54.93 -21.75
C GLU A 20 1.87 -53.50 -22.26
N ALA A 21 2.97 -53.36 -23.00
CA ALA A 21 3.14 -52.71 -24.31
C ALA A 21 2.82 -51.23 -24.50
N GLU A 22 3.87 -50.45 -24.64
CA GLU A 22 3.88 -49.14 -25.33
C GLU A 22 3.64 -49.32 -26.85
N PRO A 23 3.10 -48.31 -27.52
CA PRO A 23 3.42 -48.02 -28.90
C PRO A 23 4.21 -46.73 -29.07
N GLU A 24 5.25 -46.80 -29.91
CA GLU A 24 6.12 -45.73 -30.37
C GLU A 24 5.41 -44.67 -31.24
N PRO A 25 5.96 -43.44 -31.35
CA PRO A 25 5.36 -42.35 -32.09
C PRO A 25 5.75 -42.38 -33.58
N GLU A 26 4.75 -42.16 -34.43
CA GLU A 26 4.91 -41.87 -35.85
C GLU A 26 5.27 -40.40 -36.10
N GLU A 27 6.30 -40.14 -36.86
CA GLU A 27 6.64 -38.85 -37.47
C GLU A 27 5.70 -38.54 -38.64
N PRO A 28 5.29 -37.28 -38.86
CA PRO A 28 4.74 -36.87 -40.14
C PRO A 28 5.71 -36.02 -40.94
N GLY A 29 5.85 -36.42 -42.19
CA GLY A 29 6.66 -35.80 -43.22
C GLY A 29 6.18 -34.44 -43.70
N GLU A 30 7.15 -33.71 -44.21
CA GLU A 30 6.99 -32.49 -45.01
C GLU A 30 6.24 -32.74 -46.35
N PRO A 31 5.61 -31.72 -46.90
CA PRO A 31 5.69 -31.55 -48.33
C PRO A 31 6.14 -30.15 -48.77
N ALA A 32 6.89 -30.21 -49.85
CA ALA A 32 7.50 -29.15 -50.63
C ALA A 32 6.54 -28.20 -51.34
N GLY A 33 6.99 -27.01 -51.48
CA GLY A 33 7.13 -26.11 -52.59
C GLY A 33 5.93 -25.79 -53.54
N ALA A 34 5.74 -24.52 -53.79
CA ALA A 34 5.57 -23.97 -55.15
C ALA A 34 5.64 -22.44 -55.13
N ASP A 35 6.51 -21.94 -55.97
CA ASP A 35 6.73 -20.58 -56.44
C ASP A 35 5.49 -20.00 -57.14
N ALA A 36 5.35 -18.69 -57.09
CA ALA A 36 4.92 -17.88 -58.21
C ALA A 36 5.20 -16.39 -57.99
N GLU A 37 6.10 -15.90 -58.80
CA GLU A 37 6.34 -14.51 -59.17
C GLU A 37 5.07 -13.84 -59.77
N ASN A 38 4.90 -12.54 -59.63
CA ASN A 38 5.03 -11.60 -60.73
C ASN A 38 4.53 -10.15 -60.41
N ASN A 39 5.41 -9.21 -60.63
CA ASN A 39 5.34 -7.97 -61.45
C ASN A 39 4.12 -7.05 -61.43
N GLY A 40 4.50 -5.76 -61.39
CA GLY A 40 4.00 -4.73 -62.34
C GLY A 40 3.61 -3.41 -61.64
N GLU A 41 4.53 -2.47 -61.71
CA GLU A 41 4.56 -1.19 -62.48
C GLU A 41 3.39 -0.23 -62.23
N ALA A 42 3.74 0.94 -61.67
CA ALA A 42 3.96 2.24 -62.33
C ALA A 42 2.71 3.09 -62.73
N GLY A 43 2.82 4.36 -62.46
CA GLY A 43 2.12 5.49 -63.15
C GLY A 43 1.20 6.24 -62.22
N GLU A 44 1.30 7.44 -62.02
CA GLU A 44 1.62 8.71 -62.66
C GLU A 44 0.97 9.84 -61.86
N GLU A 45 1.70 10.90 -61.78
CA GLU A 45 1.38 12.28 -61.50
C GLU A 45 -0.02 12.78 -61.85
N TYR A 46 -0.53 13.65 -61.02
CA TYR A 46 -1.12 14.92 -61.53
C TYR A 46 -1.00 16.03 -60.48
N ALA A 47 -0.42 17.13 -60.93
CA ALA A 47 -0.27 18.41 -60.28
C ALA A 47 -1.59 19.21 -60.34
N GLY A 48 -1.82 20.08 -59.38
CA GLY A 48 -2.90 21.06 -59.41
C GLY A 48 -2.80 22.06 -58.26
N THR A 49 -2.15 23.13 -58.53
CA THR A 49 -2.06 24.51 -58.05
C THR A 49 -3.29 25.08 -57.32
N GLY A 50 -2.99 25.90 -56.30
CA GLY A 50 -3.78 27.09 -55.94
C GLY A 50 -3.82 27.47 -54.48
N GLU A 51 -2.96 28.44 -54.10
CA GLU A 51 -3.16 29.70 -53.33
C GLU A 51 -4.09 29.61 -52.08
N ALA A 52 -3.89 30.21 -50.98
CA ALA A 52 -3.03 31.26 -50.38
C ALA A 52 -3.38 31.37 -48.91
N GLU A 53 -2.35 31.74 -48.12
CA GLU A 53 -2.36 32.56 -46.91
C GLU A 53 -3.42 32.31 -45.81
N GLU A 54 -2.94 31.85 -44.65
CA GLU A 54 -2.86 32.70 -43.44
C GLU A 54 -1.90 32.07 -42.40
N ALA A 55 -0.95 32.87 -42.01
CA ALA A 55 0.07 32.55 -41.03
C ALA A 55 -0.52 32.67 -39.62
N GLU A 56 -0.72 31.53 -38.91
CA GLU A 56 -0.79 31.53 -37.47
C GLU A 56 0.44 30.81 -36.93
N ALA A 57 1.22 31.59 -36.15
CA ALA A 57 2.41 31.17 -35.47
C ALA A 57 2.04 30.10 -34.43
N SER A 58 2.16 28.84 -34.81
CA SER A 58 2.18 27.74 -33.85
C SER A 58 3.55 27.67 -33.19
N SER A 59 3.61 28.21 -32.00
CA SER A 59 4.69 28.02 -31.05
C SER A 59 4.91 26.52 -30.84
N THR A 60 5.92 25.96 -31.49
CA THR A 60 6.50 24.66 -31.15
C THR A 60 7.12 24.77 -29.76
N ARG A 61 6.32 24.48 -28.74
CA ARG A 61 6.85 24.00 -27.46
C ARG A 61 7.48 22.65 -27.72
N THR A 62 8.77 22.67 -27.86
CA THR A 62 9.61 21.48 -27.72
C THR A 62 9.45 21.04 -26.28
N ASP A 63 8.55 20.11 -26.03
CA ASP A 63 8.51 19.34 -24.78
C ASP A 63 9.84 18.59 -24.68
N ALA A 64 10.79 19.21 -24.03
CA ALA A 64 11.91 18.49 -23.42
C ALA A 64 11.32 17.69 -22.24
N ARG A 65 10.66 16.57 -22.55
CA ARG A 65 10.48 15.50 -21.59
C ARG A 65 11.86 15.03 -21.22
N SER A 66 12.25 15.37 -20.02
CA SER A 66 13.49 14.85 -19.44
C SER A 66 13.41 13.32 -19.41
N ASP A 67 14.48 12.65 -19.86
CA ASP A 67 14.68 11.19 -19.81
C ASP A 67 14.65 10.60 -18.37
N ALA A 68 14.17 11.36 -17.40
CA ALA A 68 13.93 10.93 -16.03
C ALA A 68 12.57 10.24 -15.81
N ASP A 69 11.66 10.28 -16.80
CA ASP A 69 10.28 9.79 -16.65
C ASP A 69 10.09 8.33 -17.10
N ASP A 70 11.14 7.68 -17.60
CA ASP A 70 11.11 6.29 -18.08
C ASP A 70 11.75 5.29 -17.09
N ALA A 71 12.04 5.71 -15.86
CA ALA A 71 12.41 4.78 -14.81
C ALA A 71 11.14 4.14 -14.27
N PRO A 72 10.99 2.79 -14.35
CA PRO A 72 9.87 2.11 -13.71
C PRO A 72 9.82 2.52 -12.24
N PRO A 73 8.62 2.69 -11.65
CA PRO A 73 8.51 3.11 -10.27
C PRO A 73 9.37 2.20 -9.40
N PRO A 74 10.14 2.74 -8.45
CA PRO A 74 10.98 1.94 -7.58
C PRO A 74 10.11 0.88 -6.93
N GLY A 75 10.54 -0.37 -6.98
CA GLY A 75 9.82 -1.51 -6.40
C GLY A 75 9.39 -1.17 -4.98
N ARG A 76 8.15 -1.48 -4.64
CA ARG A 76 7.58 -1.18 -3.32
C ARG A 76 8.50 -1.75 -2.23
N PHE A 77 8.95 -0.91 -1.30
CA PHE A 77 9.70 -1.33 -0.12
C PHE A 77 8.71 -1.72 0.97
N THR A 78 8.66 -3.00 1.32
CA THR A 78 7.72 -3.55 2.29
C THR A 78 8.47 -3.93 3.56
N LEU A 79 7.93 -3.55 4.72
CA LEU A 79 8.51 -3.81 6.04
C LEU A 79 7.67 -4.83 6.81
N THR A 80 8.30 -5.62 7.68
CA THR A 80 7.60 -6.31 8.76
C THR A 80 7.09 -5.28 9.78
N THR A 81 6.00 -5.60 10.47
CA THR A 81 5.37 -4.67 11.42
C THR A 81 6.31 -4.29 12.59
N ASP A 82 7.22 -5.19 12.98
CA ASP A 82 8.23 -4.94 14.01
C ASP A 82 9.45 -4.17 13.48
N GLY A 83 9.56 -3.96 12.16
CA GLY A 83 10.68 -3.28 11.52
C GLY A 83 11.97 -4.09 11.47
N SER A 84 11.96 -5.40 11.81
CA SER A 84 13.16 -6.24 11.79
C SER A 84 13.65 -6.55 10.39
N TYR A 85 12.72 -6.78 9.46
CA TYR A 85 13.02 -7.11 8.07
C TYR A 85 12.25 -6.22 7.09
N ALA A 86 12.86 -6.07 5.92
CA ALA A 86 12.17 -5.50 4.77
C ALA A 86 12.54 -6.25 3.50
N ALA A 87 11.75 -6.04 2.46
CA ALA A 87 12.02 -6.58 1.13
C ALA A 87 11.64 -5.56 0.06
N ARG A 88 12.37 -5.60 -1.04
CA ARG A 88 12.05 -4.86 -2.26
C ARG A 88 12.46 -5.66 -3.48
N LEU A 89 11.87 -5.32 -4.60
CA LEU A 89 12.40 -5.68 -5.91
C LEU A 89 13.35 -4.56 -6.34
N THR A 90 14.57 -4.89 -6.73
CA THR A 90 15.58 -3.92 -7.17
C THR A 90 16.19 -4.36 -8.50
N ALA A 91 16.76 -3.42 -9.23
CA ALA A 91 17.38 -3.70 -10.51
C ALA A 91 18.90 -3.66 -10.39
N ALA A 92 19.57 -4.62 -11.03
CA ALA A 92 21.02 -4.58 -11.22
C ALA A 92 21.40 -3.33 -12.04
N PRO A 93 22.60 -2.73 -11.81
CA PRO A 93 23.10 -1.67 -12.66
C PRO A 93 23.19 -2.15 -14.12
N GLY A 94 22.61 -1.39 -15.03
CA GLY A 94 22.60 -1.73 -16.46
C GLY A 94 21.94 -0.62 -17.28
N PRO A 95 22.05 -0.70 -18.61
CA PRO A 95 21.38 0.27 -19.49
C PRO A 95 19.86 0.17 -19.35
N PRO A 96 19.12 1.27 -19.62
CA PRO A 96 17.66 1.26 -19.66
C PRO A 96 17.16 0.15 -20.62
N GLY A 97 16.20 -0.67 -20.18
CA GLY A 97 15.63 -1.76 -20.98
C GLY A 97 16.32 -3.12 -20.82
N GLU A 98 17.54 -3.18 -20.27
CA GLU A 98 18.29 -4.44 -20.01
C GLU A 98 18.50 -4.70 -18.51
N ARG A 99 17.75 -4.02 -17.65
CA ARG A 99 17.90 -4.13 -16.21
C ARG A 99 17.38 -5.49 -15.73
N ALA A 100 18.23 -6.29 -15.13
CA ALA A 100 17.86 -7.53 -14.46
C ALA A 100 17.29 -7.19 -13.07
N TRP A 101 16.02 -7.54 -12.83
CA TRP A 101 15.38 -7.35 -11.54
C TRP A 101 15.60 -8.56 -10.64
N TYR A 102 15.78 -8.32 -9.34
CA TYR A 102 15.92 -9.36 -8.32
C TYR A 102 15.37 -8.89 -6.96
N PRO A 103 14.87 -9.82 -6.13
CA PRO A 103 14.47 -9.51 -4.77
C PRO A 103 15.68 -9.22 -3.89
N GLU A 104 15.53 -8.31 -2.97
CA GLU A 104 16.51 -7.97 -1.96
C GLU A 104 15.85 -7.96 -0.58
N ARG A 105 16.43 -8.70 0.36
CA ARG A 105 16.03 -8.71 1.76
C ARG A 105 16.91 -7.75 2.56
N TRP A 106 16.30 -6.91 3.35
CA TRP A 106 16.97 -6.04 4.32
C TRP A 106 16.78 -6.58 5.73
N THR A 107 17.85 -6.62 6.51
CA THR A 107 17.84 -6.84 7.95
C THR A 107 18.09 -5.48 8.59
N LEU A 108 17.08 -4.97 9.32
CA LEU A 108 17.07 -3.62 9.89
C LEU A 108 17.27 -3.65 11.40
N ASP A 109 17.08 -4.82 12.01
CA ASP A 109 17.35 -5.10 13.42
C ASP A 109 18.84 -5.44 13.62
N GLY A 110 19.46 -4.77 14.57
CA GLY A 110 20.89 -4.94 14.84
C GLY A 110 21.68 -3.64 14.81
N PRO A 111 23.00 -3.71 15.09
CA PRO A 111 23.84 -2.51 15.19
C PRO A 111 24.06 -1.84 13.83
N GLU A 112 24.09 -2.62 12.76
CA GLU A 112 24.27 -2.14 11.41
C GLU A 112 23.23 -2.82 10.47
N PRO A 113 22.44 -2.05 9.73
CA PRO A 113 21.53 -2.60 8.74
C PRO A 113 22.33 -3.18 7.57
N TYR A 114 21.85 -4.29 7.00
CA TYR A 114 22.46 -4.87 5.81
C TYR A 114 21.42 -5.44 4.85
N ALA A 115 21.74 -5.44 3.57
CA ALA A 115 20.92 -5.99 2.52
C ALA A 115 21.55 -7.29 1.97
N VAL A 116 20.70 -8.27 1.68
CA VAL A 116 21.06 -9.53 1.06
C VAL A 116 20.30 -9.66 -0.24
N PRO A 117 20.97 -9.63 -1.40
CA PRO A 117 20.33 -9.92 -2.67
C PRO A 117 19.90 -11.38 -2.70
N LEU A 118 18.75 -11.64 -3.31
CA LEU A 118 18.17 -12.97 -3.48
C LEU A 118 17.94 -13.27 -4.97
N PRO A 119 19.00 -13.23 -5.82
CA PRO A 119 18.85 -13.55 -7.22
C PRO A 119 18.60 -15.04 -7.41
N LEU A 120 17.83 -15.36 -8.44
CA LEU A 120 17.65 -16.70 -8.98
C LEU A 120 18.33 -16.79 -10.35
N ASP A 121 18.20 -17.94 -11.02
CA ASP A 121 18.83 -18.20 -12.32
C ASP A 121 18.30 -17.26 -13.43
N GLN A 122 17.10 -16.74 -13.27
CA GLN A 122 16.44 -15.81 -14.19
C GLN A 122 16.11 -14.49 -13.49
N PRO A 123 16.21 -13.36 -14.19
CA PRO A 123 15.69 -12.09 -13.67
C PRO A 123 14.19 -12.17 -13.40
N GLU A 124 13.74 -11.41 -12.40
CA GLU A 124 12.33 -11.26 -12.10
C GLU A 124 11.67 -10.25 -13.04
N GLU A 125 10.38 -10.39 -13.25
CA GLU A 125 9.59 -9.37 -13.94
C GLU A 125 9.40 -8.14 -13.05
N PRO A 126 9.37 -6.92 -13.63
CA PRO A 126 9.22 -5.67 -12.86
C PRO A 126 7.91 -5.58 -12.05
N ASP A 127 6.87 -6.31 -12.45
CA ASP A 127 5.57 -6.38 -11.77
C ASP A 127 5.49 -7.46 -10.69
N SER A 128 6.59 -8.18 -10.42
CA SER A 128 6.69 -9.09 -9.29
C SER A 128 6.60 -8.30 -7.98
N GLU A 129 5.87 -8.84 -7.01
CA GLU A 129 5.75 -8.22 -5.68
C GLU A 129 6.44 -9.07 -4.62
N VAL A 130 7.02 -8.40 -3.63
CA VAL A 130 7.73 -9.07 -2.53
C VAL A 130 7.21 -8.61 -1.17
N ALA A 131 7.20 -9.52 -0.21
CA ALA A 131 6.83 -9.24 1.17
C ALA A 131 7.75 -10.00 2.13
N PRO A 132 8.34 -9.32 3.14
CA PRO A 132 9.17 -9.96 4.15
C PRO A 132 8.31 -10.69 5.18
N LEU A 133 8.87 -11.76 5.76
CA LEU A 133 8.32 -12.48 6.91
C LEU A 133 9.20 -12.24 8.14
N ALA A 134 8.63 -12.41 9.33
CA ALA A 134 9.33 -12.22 10.61
C ALA A 134 10.48 -13.21 10.84
N ASP A 135 10.53 -14.32 10.10
CA ASP A 135 11.63 -15.28 10.13
C ASP A 135 12.76 -14.97 9.13
N GLY A 136 12.67 -13.83 8.45
CA GLY A 136 13.67 -13.37 7.49
C GLY A 136 13.57 -13.99 6.10
N ARG A 137 12.55 -14.82 5.83
CA ARG A 137 12.23 -15.25 4.46
C ARG A 137 11.47 -14.13 3.73
N VAL A 138 11.51 -14.17 2.41
CA VAL A 138 10.82 -13.22 1.54
C VAL A 138 9.83 -13.97 0.67
N LEU A 139 8.55 -13.64 0.76
CA LEU A 139 7.57 -14.09 -0.21
C LEU A 139 7.75 -13.31 -1.50
N ILE A 140 7.73 -14.00 -2.64
CA ILE A 140 7.60 -13.39 -3.96
C ILE A 140 6.32 -13.88 -4.64
N ARG A 141 5.59 -12.93 -5.24
CA ARG A 141 4.49 -13.17 -6.16
C ARG A 141 4.95 -12.90 -7.58
N ARG A 142 4.78 -13.86 -8.46
CA ARG A 142 5.09 -13.76 -9.90
C ARG A 142 3.82 -13.98 -10.71
N ARG A 143 3.64 -13.23 -11.76
CA ARG A 143 2.59 -13.50 -12.73
C ARG A 143 3.12 -14.41 -13.83
N VAL A 144 2.50 -15.57 -14.00
CA VAL A 144 2.83 -16.54 -15.04
C VAL A 144 1.56 -16.87 -15.82
N ALA A 145 1.44 -16.35 -17.02
CA ALA A 145 0.22 -16.39 -17.83
C ALA A 145 -1.01 -15.86 -17.07
N ASP A 146 -2.00 -16.70 -16.82
CA ASP A 146 -3.26 -16.40 -16.11
C ASP A 146 -3.22 -16.73 -14.61
N ARG A 147 -2.02 -17.00 -14.07
CA ARG A 147 -1.84 -17.46 -12.70
C ARG A 147 -0.88 -16.56 -11.93
N GLN A 148 -1.12 -16.48 -10.64
CA GLN A 148 -0.23 -15.84 -9.67
C GLN A 148 0.51 -16.94 -8.89
N MET A 149 1.82 -17.03 -9.05
CA MET A 149 2.69 -17.99 -8.37
C MET A 149 3.31 -17.39 -7.13
N PHE A 150 3.46 -18.19 -6.09
CA PHE A 150 4.00 -17.79 -4.80
C PHE A 150 5.14 -18.70 -4.39
N SER A 151 6.28 -18.10 -4.04
CA SER A 151 7.46 -18.80 -3.54
C SER A 151 8.03 -18.08 -2.33
N LEU A 152 8.66 -18.81 -1.41
CA LEU A 152 9.47 -18.26 -0.34
C LEU A 152 10.94 -18.32 -0.75
N LEU A 153 11.61 -17.18 -0.68
CA LEU A 153 13.02 -17.03 -0.94
C LEU A 153 13.80 -16.87 0.38
N TYR A 154 14.97 -17.45 0.46
CA TYR A 154 15.83 -17.35 1.64
C TYR A 154 17.31 -17.53 1.24
N PRO A 155 18.26 -16.88 1.95
CA PRO A 155 19.68 -17.05 1.66
C PRO A 155 20.15 -18.44 2.09
N THR A 156 20.96 -19.10 1.24
CA THR A 156 21.57 -20.40 1.50
C THR A 156 23.09 -20.34 1.60
N GLY A 157 23.65 -19.18 1.98
CA GLY A 157 25.09 -18.90 1.94
C GLY A 157 25.46 -18.24 0.62
N PRO A 158 26.02 -18.95 -0.38
CA PRO A 158 26.41 -18.30 -1.62
C PRO A 158 25.24 -18.03 -2.60
N GLY A 159 24.06 -18.61 -2.37
CA GLY A 159 22.92 -18.53 -3.27
C GLY A 159 21.60 -18.28 -2.57
N THR A 160 20.52 -18.35 -3.35
CA THR A 160 19.14 -18.21 -2.92
C THR A 160 18.45 -19.56 -2.95
N GLY A 161 17.84 -19.95 -1.83
CA GLY A 161 16.91 -21.06 -1.77
C GLY A 161 15.50 -20.60 -2.13
N GLU A 162 14.76 -21.43 -2.86
CA GLU A 162 13.36 -21.18 -3.21
C GLU A 162 12.49 -22.35 -2.75
N LEU A 163 11.35 -22.03 -2.14
CA LEU A 163 10.31 -22.98 -1.78
C LEU A 163 9.01 -22.55 -2.45
N LEU A 164 8.56 -23.30 -3.45
CA LEU A 164 7.28 -23.08 -4.10
C LEU A 164 6.14 -23.37 -3.11
N LEU A 165 5.24 -22.40 -2.92
CA LEU A 165 4.04 -22.55 -2.10
C LEU A 165 2.81 -22.97 -2.91
N GLY A 166 2.75 -22.57 -4.19
CA GLY A 166 1.64 -22.86 -5.07
C GLY A 166 1.25 -21.70 -5.96
N ALA A 167 0.08 -21.81 -6.59
CA ALA A 167 -0.42 -20.82 -7.51
C ALA A 167 -1.94 -20.62 -7.36
N VAL A 168 -2.40 -19.40 -7.67
CA VAL A 168 -3.83 -19.04 -7.72
C VAL A 168 -4.17 -18.60 -9.15
N GLY A 169 -5.24 -19.15 -9.71
CA GLY A 169 -5.74 -18.75 -11.04
C GLY A 169 -6.56 -17.47 -10.94
N CYS A 170 -5.93 -16.33 -11.25
CA CYS A 170 -6.61 -15.05 -11.38
C CYS A 170 -5.74 -14.07 -12.19
N ALA A 171 -6.38 -13.15 -12.90
CA ALA A 171 -5.68 -12.17 -13.73
C ALA A 171 -4.97 -11.09 -12.91
N GLU A 172 -5.63 -10.57 -11.89
CA GLU A 172 -5.13 -9.49 -11.06
C GLU A 172 -5.11 -9.88 -9.59
N MET A 173 -3.96 -9.70 -8.96
CA MET A 173 -3.79 -9.93 -7.52
C MET A 173 -2.71 -8.99 -6.99
N THR A 174 -2.90 -8.49 -5.78
CA THR A 174 -1.95 -7.59 -5.10
C THR A 174 -1.65 -8.15 -3.71
N LEU A 175 -0.37 -8.14 -3.32
CA LEU A 175 0.02 -8.48 -1.96
C LEU A 175 -0.45 -7.40 -0.99
N LEU A 176 -1.03 -7.82 0.12
CA LEU A 176 -1.36 -6.95 1.24
C LEU A 176 -0.13 -6.76 2.16
N PRO A 177 -0.12 -5.72 3.01
CA PRO A 177 0.91 -5.59 4.03
C PRO A 177 1.04 -6.88 4.85
N PRO A 178 2.25 -7.28 5.25
CA PRO A 178 2.46 -8.46 6.12
C PRO A 178 1.54 -8.43 7.33
N SER A 179 1.11 -9.61 7.78
CA SER A 179 0.31 -9.71 9.01
C SER A 179 1.05 -9.06 10.20
N PRO A 180 0.34 -8.55 11.20
CA PRO A 180 0.96 -7.89 12.35
C PRO A 180 1.97 -8.76 13.10
N ASP A 181 1.81 -10.08 13.09
CA ASP A 181 2.75 -11.04 13.65
C ASP A 181 3.90 -11.43 12.69
N GLY A 182 3.84 -10.94 11.44
CA GLY A 182 4.83 -11.22 10.40
C GLY A 182 4.90 -12.67 9.93
N ARG A 183 3.95 -13.53 10.32
CA ARG A 183 3.97 -14.96 9.98
C ARG A 183 3.18 -15.28 8.73
N CYS A 184 2.18 -14.49 8.41
CA CYS A 184 1.30 -14.69 7.29
C CYS A 184 1.42 -13.55 6.29
N VAL A 185 1.25 -13.88 5.02
CA VAL A 185 1.05 -12.90 3.96
C VAL A 185 -0.28 -13.21 3.28
N TYR A 186 -1.03 -12.14 3.03
CA TYR A 186 -2.30 -12.19 2.35
C TYR A 186 -2.21 -11.48 1.01
N ALA A 187 -3.08 -11.86 0.09
CA ALA A 187 -3.22 -11.25 -1.21
C ALA A 187 -4.69 -11.03 -1.55
N LEU A 188 -4.98 -9.96 -2.24
CA LEU A 188 -6.32 -9.58 -2.68
C LEU A 188 -6.42 -9.80 -4.18
N ALA A 189 -7.27 -10.74 -4.61
CA ALA A 189 -7.65 -10.94 -5.99
C ALA A 189 -8.89 -10.07 -6.27
N ALA A 190 -8.74 -9.07 -7.16
CA ALA A 190 -9.84 -8.19 -7.53
C ALA A 190 -10.67 -8.84 -8.65
N GLY A 191 -11.98 -8.97 -8.42
CA GLY A 191 -12.97 -9.36 -9.43
C GLY A 191 -13.97 -8.23 -9.66
N GLU A 192 -14.85 -8.37 -10.63
CA GLU A 192 -15.90 -7.38 -10.95
C GLU A 192 -17.00 -7.37 -9.88
N ASP A 193 -17.52 -8.54 -9.54
CA ASP A 193 -18.65 -8.69 -8.60
C ASP A 193 -18.22 -8.99 -7.17
N HIS A 194 -17.03 -9.53 -6.99
CA HIS A 194 -16.47 -9.84 -5.67
C HIS A 194 -14.94 -9.80 -5.70
N ALA A 195 -14.36 -9.53 -4.56
CA ALA A 195 -12.94 -9.69 -4.31
C ALA A 195 -12.70 -10.93 -3.43
N SER A 196 -11.66 -11.70 -3.73
CA SER A 196 -11.25 -12.86 -2.93
C SER A 196 -9.98 -12.53 -2.16
N LEU A 197 -10.01 -12.78 -0.85
CA LEU A 197 -8.86 -12.65 0.03
C LEU A 197 -8.20 -14.01 0.21
N TRP A 198 -6.93 -14.10 -0.12
CA TRP A 198 -6.13 -15.31 -0.06
C TRP A 198 -5.06 -15.19 1.02
N ARG A 199 -4.89 -16.21 1.84
CA ARG A 199 -3.68 -16.39 2.64
C ARG A 199 -2.66 -17.15 1.77
N VAL A 200 -1.62 -16.47 1.33
CA VAL A 200 -0.66 -17.02 0.35
C VAL A 200 0.62 -17.54 0.99
N ALA A 201 0.89 -17.17 2.24
CA ALA A 201 1.95 -17.76 3.06
C ALA A 201 1.51 -17.85 4.52
N GLY A 202 2.11 -18.77 5.29
CA GLY A 202 1.79 -19.00 6.70
C GLY A 202 0.64 -19.99 6.93
N GLY A 203 0.03 -20.52 5.87
CA GLY A 203 -0.92 -21.64 5.91
C GLY A 203 -0.23 -23.02 5.93
N ALA A 204 -1.00 -24.07 6.17
CA ALA A 204 -0.49 -25.44 6.23
C ALA A 204 -0.26 -26.06 4.84
N PHE A 205 -1.04 -25.66 3.82
CA PHE A 205 -1.12 -26.34 2.51
C PHE A 205 -0.99 -25.39 1.30
N GLY A 206 -0.26 -24.29 1.44
CA GLY A 206 -0.11 -23.31 0.36
C GLY A 206 -1.23 -22.25 0.34
N PRO A 207 -1.47 -21.59 -0.82
CA PRO A 207 -2.49 -20.56 -0.93
C PRO A 207 -3.90 -21.08 -0.66
N GLU A 208 -4.65 -20.42 0.23
CA GLU A 208 -6.04 -20.74 0.54
C GLU A 208 -6.92 -19.48 0.53
N GLU A 209 -8.13 -19.57 -0.02
CA GLU A 209 -9.12 -18.50 0.03
C GLU A 209 -9.71 -18.43 1.44
N VAL A 210 -9.54 -17.30 2.12
CA VAL A 210 -9.98 -17.11 3.51
C VAL A 210 -11.25 -16.27 3.62
N ALA A 211 -11.55 -15.45 2.60
CA ALA A 211 -12.77 -14.65 2.55
C ALA A 211 -13.13 -14.28 1.12
N ARG A 212 -14.43 -14.15 0.87
CA ARG A 212 -14.99 -13.61 -0.37
C ARG A 212 -15.90 -12.45 -0.05
N ILE A 213 -15.58 -11.28 -0.61
CA ILE A 213 -16.19 -10.00 -0.26
C ILE A 213 -16.95 -9.47 -1.47
N PRO A 214 -18.27 -9.26 -1.37
CA PRO A 214 -19.05 -8.68 -2.46
C PRO A 214 -18.56 -7.27 -2.84
N GLY A 215 -18.42 -7.02 -4.14
CA GLY A 215 -17.92 -5.77 -4.71
C GLY A 215 -16.43 -5.78 -4.97
N ARG A 216 -15.95 -4.69 -5.58
CA ARG A 216 -14.54 -4.50 -5.89
C ARG A 216 -13.81 -3.93 -4.68
N CYS A 217 -12.77 -4.61 -4.22
CA CYS A 217 -11.95 -4.18 -3.09
C CYS A 217 -10.56 -3.76 -3.52
N SER A 218 -9.96 -2.85 -2.74
CA SER A 218 -8.58 -2.39 -2.85
C SER A 218 -8.04 -1.99 -1.48
N GLY A 219 -6.78 -1.57 -1.39
CA GLY A 219 -6.14 -1.19 -0.14
C GLY A 219 -5.79 -2.40 0.70
N GLY A 220 -5.80 -2.24 2.01
CA GLY A 220 -5.50 -3.26 3.00
C GLY A 220 -4.74 -2.67 4.19
N VAL A 221 -5.41 -2.58 5.34
CA VAL A 221 -4.85 -2.03 6.57
C VAL A 221 -5.27 -2.91 7.75
N TRP A 222 -4.32 -3.41 8.51
CA TRP A 222 -4.61 -4.18 9.72
C TRP A 222 -5.14 -3.28 10.83
N LEU A 223 -6.24 -3.70 11.46
CA LEU A 223 -6.91 -2.94 12.53
C LEU A 223 -6.58 -3.48 13.93
N ASP A 224 -6.01 -4.69 14.02
CA ASP A 224 -5.64 -5.30 15.28
C ASP A 224 -4.28 -6.02 15.20
N ARG A 225 -3.64 -6.25 16.33
CA ARG A 225 -2.36 -6.95 16.41
C ARG A 225 -2.46 -8.46 16.20
N ALA A 226 -3.65 -9.01 16.31
CA ALA A 226 -3.85 -10.45 16.13
C ALA A 226 -3.96 -10.85 14.64
N GLY A 227 -3.98 -9.86 13.73
CA GLY A 227 -4.13 -10.10 12.28
C GLY A 227 -5.50 -10.70 11.93
N ARG A 228 -6.53 -10.38 12.73
CA ARG A 228 -7.89 -10.89 12.56
C ARG A 228 -8.79 -9.90 11.86
N MET A 229 -8.59 -8.62 12.14
CA MET A 229 -9.40 -7.53 11.55
C MET A 229 -8.61 -6.81 10.46
N LEU A 230 -9.09 -6.89 9.23
CA LEU A 230 -8.51 -6.22 8.06
C LEU A 230 -9.48 -5.17 7.53
N ALA A 231 -9.02 -3.95 7.33
CA ALA A 231 -9.78 -2.93 6.62
C ALA A 231 -9.47 -2.98 5.13
N LEU A 232 -10.51 -2.88 4.29
CA LEU A 232 -10.43 -2.76 2.84
C LEU A 232 -11.29 -1.59 2.36
N ASP A 233 -10.87 -0.98 1.27
CA ASP A 233 -11.66 -0.01 0.52
C ASP A 233 -12.55 -0.76 -0.46
N ARG A 234 -13.87 -0.68 -0.28
CA ARG A 234 -14.85 -1.44 -1.07
C ARG A 234 -15.74 -0.52 -1.89
N ARG A 235 -15.91 -0.85 -3.16
CA ARG A 235 -17.00 -0.35 -4.00
C ARG A 235 -18.03 -1.46 -4.15
N GLU A 236 -19.29 -1.16 -3.88
CA GLU A 236 -20.37 -2.14 -3.98
C GLU A 236 -20.60 -2.63 -5.42
N PRO A 237 -21.14 -3.84 -5.61
CA PRO A 237 -21.60 -4.30 -6.92
C PRO A 237 -22.62 -3.30 -7.49
N GLY A 238 -22.49 -2.97 -8.78
CA GLY A 238 -23.34 -1.94 -9.40
C GLY A 238 -22.81 -0.53 -9.30
N GLY A 239 -21.68 -0.30 -8.65
CA GLY A 239 -21.01 1.00 -8.59
C GLY A 239 -21.30 1.79 -7.31
N GLY A 240 -21.05 3.10 -7.36
CA GLY A 240 -21.19 3.98 -6.20
C GLY A 240 -19.86 4.40 -5.59
N PRO A 241 -19.90 5.13 -4.46
CA PRO A 241 -18.70 5.59 -3.79
C PRO A 241 -17.92 4.44 -3.16
N VAL A 242 -16.63 4.66 -3.00
CA VAL A 242 -15.75 3.73 -2.28
C VAL A 242 -15.91 3.97 -0.78
N LYS A 243 -16.12 2.90 -0.02
CA LYS A 243 -16.23 2.95 1.44
C LYS A 243 -15.25 2.00 2.09
N ALA A 244 -14.62 2.42 3.19
CA ALA A 244 -13.82 1.50 3.98
C ALA A 244 -14.72 0.56 4.80
N VAL A 245 -14.43 -0.72 4.74
CA VAL A 245 -15.10 -1.79 5.48
C VAL A 245 -14.08 -2.56 6.30
N ALA A 246 -14.51 -3.14 7.43
CA ALA A 246 -13.72 -4.07 8.21
C ALA A 246 -14.16 -5.51 7.88
N VAL A 247 -13.19 -6.38 7.70
CA VAL A 247 -13.35 -7.82 7.40
C VAL A 247 -12.83 -8.62 8.59
N ASP A 248 -13.68 -9.38 9.26
CA ASP A 248 -13.29 -10.26 10.37
C ASP A 248 -12.89 -11.65 9.85
N LEU A 249 -11.60 -11.92 9.79
CA LEU A 249 -11.06 -13.20 9.33
C LEU A 249 -11.37 -14.35 10.33
N GLY A 250 -11.58 -14.02 11.60
CA GLY A 250 -12.02 -15.00 12.61
C GLY A 250 -13.47 -15.42 12.46
N ARG A 251 -14.26 -14.70 11.65
CA ARG A 251 -15.67 -14.97 11.34
C ARG A 251 -15.91 -15.21 9.85
N GLN A 252 -15.00 -15.95 9.21
CA GLN A 252 -15.12 -16.32 7.79
C GLN A 252 -15.25 -15.13 6.83
N GLY A 253 -14.63 -13.99 7.17
CA GLY A 253 -14.68 -12.81 6.34
C GLY A 253 -15.97 -11.99 6.47
N GLU A 254 -16.64 -12.01 7.64
CA GLU A 254 -17.77 -11.13 7.92
C GLU A 254 -17.36 -9.67 7.67
N VAL A 255 -18.17 -8.96 6.86
CA VAL A 255 -17.91 -7.59 6.45
C VAL A 255 -18.80 -6.63 7.20
N THR A 256 -18.19 -5.63 7.84
CA THR A 256 -18.91 -4.55 8.54
C THR A 256 -18.47 -3.18 8.03
N PRO A 257 -19.37 -2.17 7.99
CA PRO A 257 -18.99 -0.82 7.65
C PRO A 257 -17.98 -0.26 8.65
N LEU A 258 -16.91 0.39 8.16
CA LEU A 258 -15.90 1.05 9.00
C LEU A 258 -15.98 2.58 8.88
N LEU A 259 -15.93 3.13 7.67
CA LEU A 259 -16.00 4.55 7.41
C LEU A 259 -17.22 4.86 6.53
N GLN A 260 -18.13 5.70 7.06
CA GLN A 260 -19.37 6.15 6.42
C GLN A 260 -19.55 7.64 6.71
N ILE A 261 -18.65 8.50 6.17
CA ILE A 261 -18.61 9.93 6.56
C ILE A 261 -19.81 10.67 5.97
N ALA A 262 -20.04 10.52 4.66
CA ALA A 262 -21.24 11.01 3.99
C ALA A 262 -21.74 9.97 2.97
N PRO A 263 -23.04 9.91 2.63
CA PRO A 263 -23.57 8.88 1.74
C PRO A 263 -22.88 8.82 0.39
N GLY A 264 -22.56 9.98 -0.21
CA GLY A 264 -21.96 10.08 -1.54
C GLY A 264 -20.43 10.21 -1.55
N SER A 265 -19.77 10.27 -0.39
CA SER A 265 -18.32 10.47 -0.32
C SER A 265 -17.55 9.18 -0.55
N ASN A 266 -16.35 9.31 -1.12
CA ASN A 266 -15.34 8.25 -1.12
C ASN A 266 -14.55 8.34 0.18
N ASP A 267 -14.58 7.27 0.98
CA ASP A 267 -13.95 7.21 2.30
C ASP A 267 -12.98 6.04 2.32
N ARG A 268 -11.67 6.33 2.23
CA ARG A 268 -10.60 5.35 2.18
C ARG A 268 -9.78 5.35 3.44
N LEU A 269 -9.42 4.17 3.95
CA LEU A 269 -8.47 4.05 5.05
C LEU A 269 -7.06 3.90 4.50
N LEU A 270 -6.15 4.76 4.93
CA LEU A 270 -4.76 4.78 4.48
C LEU A 270 -3.83 4.08 5.46
N LEU A 271 -4.07 4.26 6.76
CA LEU A 271 -3.20 3.74 7.81
C LEU A 271 -3.98 3.64 9.13
N ALA A 272 -3.64 2.66 9.95
CA ALA A 272 -4.17 2.51 11.30
C ALA A 272 -3.05 2.12 12.26
N ASP A 273 -3.14 2.59 13.49
CA ASP A 273 -2.36 2.05 14.60
C ASP A 273 -3.26 1.15 15.47
N ALA A 274 -2.90 -0.12 15.52
CA ALA A 274 -3.67 -1.13 16.23
C ALA A 274 -3.67 -0.95 17.77
N ASP A 275 -2.75 -0.14 18.31
CA ASP A 275 -2.61 0.07 19.76
C ASP A 275 -3.48 1.22 20.25
N SER A 276 -3.33 2.39 19.65
CA SER A 276 -4.10 3.58 20.01
C SER A 276 -5.48 3.60 19.35
N GLY A 277 -5.68 2.82 18.29
CA GLY A 277 -6.87 2.89 17.45
C GLY A 277 -6.90 4.12 16.53
N LEU A 278 -5.78 4.85 16.37
CA LEU A 278 -5.70 5.99 15.44
C LEU A 278 -5.92 5.51 14.00
N LEU A 279 -6.84 6.16 13.30
CA LEU A 279 -7.13 5.94 11.88
C LEU A 279 -6.73 7.17 11.08
N LEU A 280 -5.95 6.99 10.02
CA LEU A 280 -5.66 8.00 9.00
C LEU A 280 -6.43 7.63 7.73
N LEU A 281 -7.18 8.57 7.22
CA LEU A 281 -8.09 8.32 6.11
C LEU A 281 -8.03 9.45 5.07
N ARG A 282 -8.58 9.17 3.92
CA ARG A 282 -8.80 10.15 2.85
C ARG A 282 -10.28 10.15 2.49
N SER A 283 -10.85 11.35 2.39
CA SER A 283 -12.26 11.49 2.03
C SER A 283 -12.52 12.79 1.29
N ASP A 284 -13.48 12.76 0.37
CA ASP A 284 -14.01 13.93 -0.33
C ASP A 284 -15.30 14.50 0.32
N ALA A 285 -15.71 13.97 1.48
CA ALA A 285 -16.86 14.46 2.23
C ALA A 285 -16.83 15.98 2.53
N PRO A 286 -15.68 16.63 2.75
CA PRO A 286 -15.61 18.08 2.89
C PRO A 286 -15.79 18.88 1.58
N GLY A 287 -16.14 18.22 0.47
CA GLY A 287 -16.32 18.83 -0.85
C GLY A 287 -15.11 18.70 -1.78
N HIS A 288 -13.98 18.25 -1.29
CA HIS A 288 -12.77 17.87 -2.05
C HIS A 288 -11.95 16.86 -1.26
N ASP A 289 -11.06 16.17 -1.94
CA ASP A 289 -10.23 15.11 -1.36
C ASP A 289 -9.29 15.65 -0.27
N ARG A 290 -9.39 15.12 0.94
CA ARG A 290 -8.63 15.55 2.12
C ARG A 290 -8.18 14.40 3.00
N LEU A 291 -7.02 14.58 3.62
CA LEU A 291 -6.61 13.75 4.74
C LEU A 291 -7.43 14.08 5.99
N GLY A 292 -7.91 13.04 6.64
CA GLY A 292 -8.60 13.11 7.91
C GLY A 292 -8.09 12.08 8.89
N TRP A 293 -8.53 12.19 10.12
CA TRP A 293 -8.24 11.20 11.15
C TRP A 293 -9.44 10.95 12.07
N GLY A 294 -9.46 9.78 12.65
CA GLY A 294 -10.46 9.34 13.62
C GLY A 294 -9.87 8.30 14.56
N VAL A 295 -10.70 7.78 15.45
CA VAL A 295 -10.31 6.73 16.39
C VAL A 295 -11.26 5.56 16.26
N LEU A 296 -10.71 4.36 16.11
CA LEU A 296 -11.48 3.13 15.99
C LEU A 296 -12.37 2.92 17.22
N GLY A 297 -13.63 2.61 16.99
CA GLY A 297 -14.62 2.42 18.06
C GLY A 297 -15.12 3.72 18.73
N SER A 298 -14.64 4.87 18.30
CA SER A 298 -15.12 6.17 18.81
C SER A 298 -16.36 6.65 18.05
N CYS A 299 -17.29 7.27 18.78
CA CYS A 299 -18.44 7.99 18.18
C CYS A 299 -18.10 9.45 17.82
N LEU A 300 -16.87 9.90 18.02
CA LEU A 300 -16.47 11.25 17.63
C LEU A 300 -16.35 11.34 16.10
N PRO A 301 -16.74 12.48 15.51
CA PRO A 301 -16.67 12.69 14.08
C PRO A 301 -15.19 12.69 13.62
N VAL A 302 -14.97 12.25 12.38
CA VAL A 302 -13.69 12.39 11.69
C VAL A 302 -13.30 13.85 11.59
N ARG A 303 -12.03 14.16 11.81
CA ARG A 303 -11.46 15.51 11.75
C ARG A 303 -10.57 15.65 10.51
N PHE A 304 -10.62 16.81 9.85
CA PHE A 304 -9.87 17.16 8.66
C PHE A 304 -8.97 18.37 8.96
N PRO A 305 -7.72 18.16 9.42
CA PRO A 305 -6.83 19.25 9.81
C PRO A 305 -6.44 20.13 8.63
N GLU A 306 -6.50 21.46 8.81
CA GLU A 306 -6.07 22.42 7.77
C GLU A 306 -4.55 22.39 7.55
N CYS A 307 -3.75 22.09 8.58
CA CYS A 307 -2.31 22.01 8.47
C CYS A 307 -1.82 20.87 7.53
N LEU A 308 -2.67 19.89 7.24
CA LEU A 308 -2.37 18.82 6.26
C LEU A 308 -2.80 19.19 4.82
N ARG A 309 -3.43 20.35 4.64
CA ARG A 309 -3.78 20.87 3.32
C ARG A 309 -2.64 21.72 2.77
N LEU A 310 -1.72 21.10 2.09
CA LEU A 310 -0.64 21.79 1.42
C LEU A 310 -0.99 22.02 -0.06
N PRO A 311 -0.79 23.21 -0.61
CA PRO A 311 -1.01 23.46 -2.03
C PRO A 311 0.06 22.77 -2.88
N ASP A 312 -0.32 22.29 -4.05
CA ASP A 312 0.56 21.80 -5.11
C ASP A 312 1.45 20.61 -4.72
N VAL A 313 1.10 19.87 -3.66
CA VAL A 313 1.81 18.66 -3.23
C VAL A 313 0.84 17.56 -2.82
N ALA A 314 1.27 16.31 -2.98
CA ALA A 314 0.58 15.15 -2.47
C ALA A 314 1.11 14.78 -1.08
N VAL A 315 0.20 14.55 -0.12
CA VAL A 315 0.55 14.15 1.24
C VAL A 315 0.00 12.76 1.50
N THR A 316 0.87 11.82 1.89
CA THR A 316 0.52 10.41 2.12
C THR A 316 1.09 9.92 3.45
N PRO A 317 0.28 9.45 4.40
CA PRO A 317 0.78 8.86 5.64
C PRO A 317 1.43 7.50 5.35
N PHE A 318 2.57 7.22 6.00
CA PHE A 318 3.27 5.93 5.82
C PHE A 318 3.62 5.21 7.12
N ALA A 319 3.70 5.90 8.27
CA ALA A 319 3.94 5.26 9.56
C ALA A 319 3.28 6.03 10.70
N VAL A 320 2.82 5.30 11.73
CA VAL A 320 2.30 5.87 12.98
C VAL A 320 3.17 5.39 14.13
N GLN A 321 3.49 6.29 15.06
CA GLN A 321 4.19 5.96 16.28
C GLN A 321 3.33 4.98 17.10
N PRO A 322 3.86 3.81 17.53
CA PRO A 322 3.09 2.84 18.30
C PRO A 322 2.50 3.44 19.58
N GLY A 323 1.19 3.28 19.75
CA GLY A 323 0.40 4.01 20.74
C GLY A 323 0.16 3.31 22.08
N GLN A 324 0.93 2.27 22.46
CA GLN A 324 0.66 1.49 23.68
C GLN A 324 0.48 2.31 24.97
N MET A 325 1.18 3.43 25.09
CA MET A 325 1.14 4.35 26.22
C MET A 325 0.66 5.75 25.82
N LEU A 326 0.36 5.95 24.54
CA LEU A 326 -0.03 7.24 24.01
C LEU A 326 -1.52 7.29 23.72
N MET A 327 -2.12 8.44 23.94
CA MET A 327 -3.46 8.71 23.39
C MET A 327 -3.37 8.82 21.86
N PRO A 328 -4.43 8.46 21.11
CA PRO A 328 -4.43 8.56 19.66
C PRO A 328 -3.99 9.94 19.14
N GLU A 329 -4.41 10.99 19.84
CA GLU A 329 -4.09 12.39 19.51
C GLU A 329 -2.60 12.73 19.69
N SER A 330 -1.88 11.97 20.51
CA SER A 330 -0.44 12.19 20.81
C SER A 330 0.50 11.37 19.96
N CYS A 331 -0.02 10.38 19.19
CA CYS A 331 0.79 9.56 18.30
C CYS A 331 1.35 10.41 17.15
N ALA A 332 2.65 10.34 16.92
CA ALA A 332 3.26 10.99 15.77
C ALA A 332 2.98 10.19 14.49
N VAL A 333 2.62 10.90 13.45
CA VAL A 333 2.35 10.36 12.11
C VAL A 333 3.44 10.84 11.17
N ALA A 334 4.11 9.90 10.51
CA ALA A 334 5.04 10.21 9.45
C ALA A 334 4.32 10.29 8.11
N LEU A 335 4.61 11.33 7.37
CA LEU A 335 3.97 11.69 6.11
C LEU A 335 5.04 11.81 5.02
N ARG A 336 4.78 11.20 3.88
CA ARG A 336 5.49 11.50 2.64
C ARG A 336 4.81 12.68 1.98
N ILE A 337 5.60 13.66 1.58
CA ILE A 337 5.14 14.85 0.88
C ILE A 337 5.85 14.88 -0.46
N ASP A 338 5.08 14.83 -1.55
CA ASP A 338 5.58 14.82 -2.92
C ASP A 338 5.22 16.12 -3.62
N GLY A 339 6.20 16.80 -4.14
CA GLY A 339 6.03 18.05 -4.90
C GLY A 339 7.05 18.16 -6.02
N ALA A 340 7.04 19.29 -6.72
CA ALA A 340 7.94 19.54 -7.85
C ALA A 340 9.44 19.34 -7.54
N PRO A 341 9.98 19.69 -6.34
CA PRO A 341 11.38 19.46 -6.00
C PRO A 341 11.71 18.01 -5.61
N GLY A 342 10.72 17.12 -5.50
CA GLY A 342 10.89 15.73 -5.09
C GLY A 342 10.07 15.36 -3.87
N SER A 343 10.52 14.34 -3.12
CA SER A 343 9.86 13.84 -1.93
C SER A 343 10.59 14.21 -0.66
N TRP A 344 9.85 14.61 0.39
CA TRP A 344 10.39 14.86 1.72
C TRP A 344 9.48 14.32 2.82
N VAL A 345 9.93 14.42 4.08
CA VAL A 345 9.27 13.82 5.23
C VAL A 345 8.51 14.89 6.01
N GLY A 346 7.26 14.59 6.35
CA GLY A 346 6.47 15.35 7.31
C GLY A 346 6.28 14.56 8.60
N VAL A 347 6.22 15.24 9.74
CA VAL A 347 5.81 14.69 11.03
C VAL A 347 4.71 15.54 11.61
N TRP A 348 3.61 14.89 11.99
CA TRP A 348 2.43 15.56 12.51
C TRP A 348 1.82 14.74 13.65
N ARG A 349 1.18 15.42 14.63
CA ARG A 349 0.34 14.79 15.66
C ARG A 349 -1.09 15.30 15.58
N PRO A 350 -2.12 14.43 15.78
CA PRO A 350 -3.52 14.87 15.78
C PRO A 350 -3.85 15.96 16.78
N ALA A 351 -3.18 16.00 17.95
CA ALA A 351 -3.31 17.09 18.93
C ALA A 351 -2.65 18.39 18.45
N GLY A 352 -1.63 18.29 17.59
CA GLY A 352 -0.85 19.41 17.08
C GLY A 352 -1.56 20.14 15.94
N ARG A 353 -1.24 21.43 15.77
CA ARG A 353 -1.76 22.26 14.67
C ARG A 353 -0.68 22.51 13.60
N GLN A 354 0.49 21.96 13.78
CA GLN A 354 1.64 22.18 12.92
C GLN A 354 2.07 20.88 12.25
N LEU A 355 2.46 20.98 11.00
CA LEU A 355 3.15 19.95 10.26
C LEU A 355 4.64 20.32 10.19
N HIS A 356 5.46 19.54 10.85
CA HIS A 356 6.92 19.68 10.78
C HIS A 356 7.43 19.00 9.52
N GLN A 357 8.27 19.69 8.75
CA GLN A 357 8.80 19.20 7.49
C GLN A 357 10.31 19.07 7.55
N PHE A 358 10.85 17.97 7.05
CA PHE A 358 12.27 17.61 7.09
C PHE A 358 12.74 17.16 5.72
N ALA A 359 13.98 17.49 5.38
CA ALA A 359 14.61 16.92 4.20
C ALA A 359 14.73 15.40 4.35
N ALA A 360 14.35 14.66 3.31
CA ALA A 360 14.58 13.24 3.28
C ALA A 360 16.08 12.91 3.17
N PRO A 361 16.56 11.79 3.74
CA PRO A 361 17.93 11.34 3.53
C PRO A 361 18.17 11.05 2.04
N LEU A 362 19.40 11.33 1.57
CA LEU A 362 19.76 11.06 0.19
C LEU A 362 19.62 9.57 -0.15
N GLY A 363 18.78 9.26 -1.15
CA GLY A 363 18.45 7.89 -1.51
C GLY A 363 17.37 7.27 -0.62
N TRP A 364 16.60 8.08 0.10
CA TRP A 364 15.43 7.59 0.83
C TRP A 364 14.55 6.76 -0.10
N LEU A 365 14.01 5.67 0.41
CA LEU A 365 13.00 4.86 -0.28
C LEU A 365 11.63 5.50 0.01
N PRO A 366 11.04 6.28 -0.91
CA PRO A 366 9.93 7.17 -0.59
C PRO A 366 8.72 6.40 -0.04
N GLY A 367 8.21 6.85 1.12
CA GLY A 367 7.11 6.17 1.82
C GLY A 367 7.53 4.96 2.64
N ALA A 368 8.83 4.62 2.68
CA ALA A 368 9.38 3.62 3.58
C ALA A 368 9.83 4.25 4.90
N GLY A 369 9.46 3.62 5.99
CA GLY A 369 9.87 4.03 7.33
C GLY A 369 8.97 3.45 8.42
N TYR A 370 9.48 3.45 9.62
CA TYR A 370 8.75 2.97 10.80
C TYR A 370 9.21 3.71 12.05
N TRP A 371 8.33 3.79 13.03
CA TRP A 371 8.64 4.37 14.33
C TRP A 371 9.16 3.32 15.30
N SER A 372 10.24 3.64 15.99
CA SER A 372 10.61 2.89 17.21
C SER A 372 9.65 3.23 18.34
N ARG A 373 9.64 2.39 19.38
CA ARG A 373 8.83 2.64 20.59
C ARG A 373 9.27 3.91 21.34
N ASP A 374 10.53 4.30 21.16
CA ASP A 374 11.12 5.48 21.80
C ASP A 374 10.81 6.78 21.03
N GLY A 375 9.98 6.73 19.98
CA GLY A 375 9.59 7.91 19.22
C GLY A 375 10.60 8.38 18.19
N VAL A 376 11.50 7.51 17.75
CA VAL A 376 12.46 7.77 16.68
C VAL A 376 11.93 7.19 15.38
N LEU A 377 11.76 8.04 14.36
CA LEU A 377 11.41 7.61 13.02
C LEU A 377 12.67 7.09 12.31
N ARG A 378 12.58 5.87 11.82
CA ARG A 378 13.64 5.18 11.08
C ARG A 378 13.30 5.19 9.60
N LEU A 379 14.20 5.77 8.78
CA LEU A 379 14.00 6.00 7.35
C LEU A 379 15.03 5.19 6.55
N PRO A 380 14.62 4.05 5.95
CA PRO A 380 15.51 3.27 5.09
C PRO A 380 15.94 4.08 3.85
N TYR A 381 17.22 4.02 3.50
CA TYR A 381 17.76 4.66 2.30
C TYR A 381 18.85 3.80 1.65
N ALA A 382 19.00 3.98 0.34
CA ALA A 382 20.06 3.35 -0.42
C ALA A 382 20.63 4.35 -1.44
N ASN A 383 21.95 4.48 -1.48
CA ASN A 383 22.65 5.31 -2.45
C ASN A 383 23.99 4.67 -2.85
N GLY A 384 24.72 5.30 -3.77
CA GLY A 384 25.99 4.74 -4.28
C GLY A 384 27.09 4.55 -3.22
N ALA A 385 27.04 5.31 -2.12
CA ALA A 385 28.01 5.19 -1.02
C ALA A 385 27.53 4.23 0.07
N THR A 386 26.22 4.14 0.27
CA THR A 386 25.59 3.29 1.31
C THR A 386 24.46 2.50 0.67
N PRO A 387 24.70 1.24 0.25
CA PRO A 387 23.69 0.43 -0.42
C PRO A 387 22.53 0.03 0.50
N CYS A 388 22.72 0.07 1.82
CA CYS A 388 21.72 -0.20 2.84
C CYS A 388 21.99 0.67 4.05
N GLY A 389 21.09 1.60 4.36
CA GLY A 389 21.23 2.50 5.50
C GLY A 389 19.87 2.84 6.12
N VAL A 390 19.89 3.27 7.38
CA VAL A 390 18.72 3.76 8.10
C VAL A 390 19.08 5.10 8.74
N ALA A 391 18.38 6.15 8.31
CA ALA A 391 18.49 7.46 8.95
C ALA A 391 17.51 7.55 10.13
N LEU A 392 17.88 8.27 11.16
CA LEU A 392 17.11 8.46 12.39
C LEU A 392 16.61 9.90 12.45
N LEU A 393 15.33 10.08 12.78
CA LEU A 393 14.70 11.37 12.99
C LEU A 393 13.87 11.31 14.26
N ASP A 394 14.25 12.12 15.26
CA ASP A 394 13.47 12.25 16.48
C ASP A 394 12.15 12.96 16.21
N ALA A 395 11.07 12.50 16.86
CA ALA A 395 9.80 13.17 16.78
C ALA A 395 9.91 14.57 17.39
N PRO A 396 9.55 15.65 16.64
CA PRO A 396 9.57 16.99 17.22
C PRO A 396 8.60 17.06 18.40
N GLU A 397 9.00 17.74 19.47
CA GLU A 397 8.08 18.08 20.55
C GLU A 397 7.16 19.21 20.06
N ASP A 398 5.86 19.04 20.27
CA ASP A 398 4.92 20.15 20.05
C ASP A 398 5.25 21.22 21.09
N ALA A 399 5.50 22.46 20.64
CA ALA A 399 5.67 23.59 21.54
C ALA A 399 4.41 23.67 22.41
N GLU A 400 4.54 23.51 23.71
CA GLU A 400 3.45 23.77 24.67
C GLU A 400 2.84 25.14 24.33
N PRO A 401 1.51 25.27 24.27
CA PRO A 401 0.90 26.58 24.12
C PRO A 401 1.37 27.40 25.32
N SER A 402 2.28 28.35 25.06
CA SER A 402 2.78 29.26 26.08
C SER A 402 1.58 29.86 26.78
N SER A 403 1.28 29.36 27.99
CA SER A 403 0.34 29.97 28.87
C SER A 403 0.95 31.34 29.25
N ALA A 404 0.56 32.36 28.47
CA ALA A 404 0.80 33.73 28.80
C ALA A 404 0.07 34.02 30.13
N THR A 405 0.75 33.71 31.23
CA THR A 405 0.39 34.16 32.56
C THR A 405 0.61 35.69 32.53
N GLY A 406 -0.46 36.41 32.18
CA GLY A 406 -0.50 37.86 32.29
C GLY A 406 -0.22 38.25 33.73
N ARG A 407 1.00 38.74 33.99
CA ARG A 407 1.27 39.56 35.17
C ARG A 407 0.46 40.82 35.03
N THR A 408 -0.62 40.90 35.78
CA THR A 408 -1.34 42.14 36.11
C THR A 408 -0.41 43.01 36.91
N GLY A 409 0.19 44.00 36.25
CA GLY A 409 0.76 45.20 36.86
C GLY A 409 -0.23 46.34 36.59
N GLY A 410 -0.81 46.89 37.66
CA GLY A 410 -1.78 47.96 37.57
C GLY A 410 -1.18 49.28 37.01
N GLY A 411 -2.04 50.05 36.34
CA GLY A 411 -1.82 51.42 35.88
C GLY A 411 -3.11 51.86 35.20
N GLU A 412 -3.89 52.65 35.95
CA GLU A 412 -5.06 53.40 35.46
C GLU A 412 -4.59 54.39 34.40
N ASP A 413 -5.25 54.43 33.23
CA ASP A 413 -5.77 55.67 32.64
C ASP A 413 -6.73 55.39 31.50
N GLY A 414 -7.86 56.08 31.53
CA GLY A 414 -9.03 55.91 30.70
C GLY A 414 -8.84 56.38 29.23
N ARG A 415 -9.43 55.60 28.35
CA ARG A 415 -10.00 56.09 27.08
C ARG A 415 -10.96 55.05 26.51
N GLU A 416 -12.20 55.46 26.24
CA GLU A 416 -13.26 54.66 25.63
C GLU A 416 -12.90 54.15 24.26
N PRO A 417 -13.35 52.91 23.87
CA PRO A 417 -13.09 52.35 22.54
C PRO A 417 -14.26 52.64 21.59
N SER A 418 -13.87 53.04 20.40
CA SER A 418 -14.69 53.09 19.19
C SER A 418 -14.95 51.70 18.64
N ALA A 419 -16.16 51.50 18.13
CA ALA A 419 -16.77 50.29 17.63
C ALA A 419 -16.05 49.71 16.37
N ALA A 420 -16.31 48.40 16.20
CA ALA A 420 -16.27 47.55 15.03
C ALA A 420 -15.02 46.71 14.83
N ASP A 421 -15.10 45.47 15.33
CA ASP A 421 -14.59 44.31 14.60
C ASP A 421 -15.42 43.07 15.00
N THR A 422 -16.28 42.66 14.07
CA THR A 422 -17.12 41.46 14.22
C THR A 422 -16.30 40.23 13.88
N ALA A 423 -15.86 39.49 14.87
CA ALA A 423 -15.21 38.19 14.68
C ALA A 423 -16.24 37.17 14.14
N PRO A 424 -15.88 36.30 13.21
CA PRO A 424 -16.76 35.25 12.69
C PRO A 424 -17.10 34.24 13.79
N ALA A 425 -18.40 33.95 13.91
CA ALA A 425 -18.92 32.98 14.87
C ALA A 425 -18.31 31.58 14.60
N VAL A 426 -17.62 31.04 15.61
CA VAL A 426 -17.19 29.65 15.63
C VAL A 426 -18.41 28.76 15.81
N CYS A 427 -18.84 28.07 14.75
CA CYS A 427 -19.88 27.05 14.83
C CYS A 427 -19.38 25.89 15.70
N LYS A 428 -19.99 25.66 16.83
CA LYS A 428 -19.79 24.47 17.65
C LYS A 428 -20.37 23.25 16.91
N PRO A 429 -19.65 22.13 16.80
CA PRO A 429 -20.23 20.92 16.21
C PRO A 429 -21.36 20.38 17.07
N VAL A 430 -22.49 20.07 16.43
CA VAL A 430 -23.66 19.47 17.08
C VAL A 430 -23.50 17.96 17.05
N PRO A 431 -23.64 17.24 18.18
CA PRO A 431 -23.61 15.77 18.18
C PRO A 431 -24.74 15.21 17.29
N LEU A 432 -24.43 14.13 16.54
CA LEU A 432 -25.35 13.50 15.58
C LEU A 432 -26.71 13.08 16.15
N GLY A 433 -26.81 12.86 17.47
CA GLY A 433 -28.07 12.58 18.15
C GLY A 433 -28.99 13.78 18.41
N GLN A 434 -28.58 15.01 18.07
CA GLN A 434 -29.32 16.23 18.29
C GLN A 434 -29.59 17.05 17.01
N ALA A 435 -29.33 16.46 15.83
CA ALA A 435 -29.70 17.09 14.57
C ALA A 435 -31.23 17.14 14.45
N PRO A 436 -31.84 18.33 14.20
CA PRO A 436 -33.29 18.41 14.03
C PRO A 436 -33.69 17.67 12.76
N LEU A 437 -34.45 16.60 12.90
CA LEU A 437 -35.13 15.93 11.80
C LEU A 437 -36.17 16.95 11.24
N HIS A 438 -35.95 17.41 10.04
CA HIS A 438 -36.95 18.23 9.34
C HIS A 438 -38.21 17.39 9.17
N GLY A 439 -39.28 17.79 9.88
CA GLY A 439 -40.57 17.19 9.78
C GLY A 439 -41.14 17.32 8.38
N ALA A 440 -41.53 16.19 7.81
CA ALA A 440 -42.31 16.13 6.60
C ALA A 440 -43.63 16.89 6.81
N ALA A 441 -43.87 17.94 6.03
CA ALA A 441 -45.16 18.59 5.93
C ALA A 441 -46.17 17.58 5.41
N ARG A 442 -47.26 17.34 6.13
CA ARG A 442 -48.44 16.65 5.62
C ARG A 442 -49.17 17.57 4.63
N PRO A 443 -49.59 17.09 3.47
CA PRO A 443 -50.55 17.79 2.65
C PRO A 443 -51.97 17.60 3.25
N ASP A 444 -52.74 18.67 3.34
CA ASP A 444 -54.18 18.67 3.51
C ASP A 444 -54.87 18.16 2.22
#